data_f0f8c52110f3f3220c8f1679e2e3b3e4
#
_entry.id   f0f8c52110f3f3220c8f1679e2e3b3e4
#
_cell.length_a   1.000
_cell.length_b   1.000
_cell.length_c   1.000
_cell.angle_alpha   90.00
_cell.angle_beta   90.00
_cell.angle_gamma   90.00
#
_symmetry.space_group_name_H-M   'P 1'
#
loop_
_entity.id
_entity.type
_entity.pdbx_description
1 polymer ?
#
loop_
_entity_poly.entity_id
_entity_poly.type
_entity_poly.pdbx_seq_one_letter_code
_entity_poly.pdbx_strand_id
1 'polypeptide(L)'
;MLRAGRRPASDWTSEVSSSYALAGFLFAVFIGFTLLVMGPWIGIDAFFNVRRPPDAWVPVLHVLDRIGQRAVCLPILGAVIFWIWRRTGRTRPLVVAAISVFMLNAVVAVLKIGLGRGEPGAGIPDFFVGGMAYPSGHTANIVLVYGLIPYLLGTYAGVRTRTVQVLGGVVVLLSALMVTVSVTLTWHWLADLWAGLLIGGVVLALTSGVDHAIPRDTFAAGLGPGLRRVPGLLLRRRDAGVL
;
A
#
# COMPACT_ATOMS: atom_id res chain seq x y z
N MET A 1 -33.09 -14.20 2.81
CA MET A 1 -32.81 -13.31 1.66
C MET A 1 -32.65 -11.88 2.19
N LEU A 2 -31.43 -11.49 2.60
CA LEU A 2 -31.15 -10.11 3.01
C LEU A 2 -30.90 -9.29 1.75
N ARG A 3 -31.81 -8.36 1.42
CA ARG A 3 -31.61 -7.35 0.38
C ARG A 3 -30.37 -6.55 0.75
N ALA A 4 -29.30 -6.71 -0.03
CA ALA A 4 -28.19 -5.80 -0.01
C ALA A 4 -28.73 -4.40 -0.37
N GLY A 5 -28.94 -3.55 0.61
CA GLY A 5 -29.35 -2.17 0.41
C GLY A 5 -28.37 -1.50 -0.55
N ARG A 6 -28.84 -0.97 -1.66
CA ARG A 6 -28.05 -0.10 -2.53
C ARG A 6 -27.70 1.12 -1.69
N ARG A 7 -26.40 1.36 -1.47
CA ARG A 7 -25.94 2.62 -0.87
C ARG A 7 -26.46 3.76 -1.75
N PRO A 8 -26.92 4.90 -1.15
CA PRO A 8 -27.34 6.05 -1.92
C PRO A 8 -26.19 6.56 -2.81
N ALA A 9 -26.55 7.13 -3.97
CA ALA A 9 -25.57 7.64 -4.94
C ALA A 9 -24.68 8.76 -4.34
N SER A 10 -25.20 9.52 -3.38
CA SER A 10 -24.49 10.56 -2.63
C SER A 10 -23.29 10.04 -1.86
N ASP A 11 -23.35 8.85 -1.26
CA ASP A 11 -22.24 8.28 -0.50
C ASP A 11 -21.10 7.85 -1.40
N TRP A 12 -21.41 7.40 -2.62
CA TRP A 12 -20.42 6.95 -3.59
C TRP A 12 -19.60 8.12 -4.18
N THR A 13 -20.27 9.21 -4.55
CA THR A 13 -19.59 10.41 -5.05
C THR A 13 -18.70 11.07 -3.99
N SER A 14 -19.10 11.01 -2.72
CA SER A 14 -18.31 11.55 -1.62
C SER A 14 -17.04 10.71 -1.34
N GLU A 15 -17.12 9.38 -1.42
CA GLU A 15 -15.96 8.49 -1.26
C GLU A 15 -14.93 8.71 -2.38
N VAL A 16 -15.39 8.86 -3.63
CA VAL A 16 -14.53 9.16 -4.79
C VAL A 16 -13.85 10.52 -4.64
N SER A 17 -14.63 11.58 -4.35
CA SER A 17 -14.09 12.93 -4.23
C SER A 17 -13.13 13.08 -3.07
N SER A 18 -13.41 12.46 -1.92
CA SER A 18 -12.50 12.48 -0.76
C SER A 18 -11.19 11.76 -1.02
N SER A 19 -11.20 10.64 -1.75
CA SER A 19 -9.98 9.93 -2.13
C SER A 19 -9.09 10.75 -3.07
N TYR A 20 -9.67 11.41 -4.07
CA TYR A 20 -8.91 12.29 -4.95
C TYR A 20 -8.43 13.56 -4.25
N ALA A 21 -9.24 14.15 -3.37
CA ALA A 21 -8.82 15.29 -2.55
C ALA A 21 -7.64 14.94 -1.65
N LEU A 22 -7.67 13.77 -1.00
CA LEU A 22 -6.57 13.27 -0.20
C LEU A 22 -5.31 13.03 -1.05
N ALA A 23 -5.45 12.41 -2.21
CA ALA A 23 -4.33 12.20 -3.12
C ALA A 23 -3.69 13.52 -3.57
N GLY A 24 -4.51 14.50 -3.95
CA GLY A 24 -4.06 15.84 -4.34
C GLY A 24 -3.37 16.58 -3.18
N PHE A 25 -3.92 16.49 -1.97
CA PHE A 25 -3.31 17.07 -0.78
C PHE A 25 -1.94 16.43 -0.48
N LEU A 26 -1.88 15.09 -0.43
CA LEU A 26 -0.61 14.38 -0.17
C LEU A 26 0.43 14.66 -1.26
N PHE A 27 0.01 14.79 -2.51
CA PHE A 27 0.90 15.13 -3.62
C PHE A 27 1.41 16.56 -3.49
N ALA A 28 0.57 17.53 -3.14
CA ALA A 28 1.00 18.91 -2.88
C ALA A 28 1.99 18.98 -1.72
N VAL A 29 1.73 18.23 -0.63
CA VAL A 29 2.66 18.10 0.50
C VAL A 29 3.98 17.45 0.05
N PHE A 30 3.93 16.40 -0.78
CA PHE A 30 5.14 15.76 -1.34
C PHE A 30 5.98 16.75 -2.15
N ILE A 31 5.36 17.54 -3.03
CA ILE A 31 6.07 18.53 -3.84
C ILE A 31 6.69 19.61 -2.93
N GLY A 32 5.90 20.22 -2.03
CA GLY A 32 6.41 21.23 -1.09
C GLY A 32 7.54 20.69 -0.22
N PHE A 33 7.42 19.48 0.30
CA PHE A 33 8.46 18.80 1.07
C PHE A 33 9.73 18.57 0.24
N THR A 34 9.59 18.10 -1.00
CA THR A 34 10.71 17.88 -1.92
C THR A 34 11.48 19.17 -2.17
N LEU A 35 10.77 20.28 -2.45
CA LEU A 35 11.40 21.59 -2.66
C LEU A 35 12.14 22.10 -1.41
N LEU A 36 11.59 21.88 -0.21
CA LEU A 36 12.27 22.22 1.05
C LEU A 36 13.54 21.40 1.25
N VAL A 37 13.49 20.09 0.99
CA VAL A 37 14.65 19.19 1.14
C VAL A 37 15.73 19.47 0.09
N MET A 38 15.36 19.85 -1.13
CA MET A 38 16.32 20.26 -2.18
C MET A 38 16.97 21.63 -1.90
N GLY A 39 16.36 22.42 -1.03
CA GLY A 39 16.78 23.78 -0.70
C GLY A 39 17.23 23.92 0.76
N PRO A 40 16.48 24.70 1.59
CA PRO A 40 16.94 25.09 2.92
C PRO A 40 17.10 23.94 3.91
N TRP A 41 16.49 22.79 3.68
CA TRP A 41 16.52 21.64 4.60
C TRP A 41 17.55 20.56 4.24
N ILE A 42 18.34 20.77 3.21
CA ILE A 42 19.32 19.77 2.76
C ILE A 42 20.32 19.37 3.88
N GLY A 43 20.68 20.32 4.75
CA GLY A 43 21.57 20.08 5.88
C GLY A 43 20.93 19.38 7.08
N ILE A 44 19.59 19.34 7.16
CA ILE A 44 18.87 18.72 8.29
C ILE A 44 19.08 17.21 8.26
N ASP A 45 19.11 16.61 7.10
CA ASP A 45 19.32 15.18 6.96
C ASP A 45 20.66 14.71 7.49
N ALA A 46 21.72 15.52 7.35
CA ALA A 46 23.03 15.22 7.90
C ALA A 46 23.01 15.18 9.44
N PHE A 47 22.17 15.98 10.10
CA PHE A 47 21.98 15.95 11.54
C PHE A 47 21.35 14.64 12.02
N PHE A 48 20.40 14.09 11.26
CA PHE A 48 19.72 12.83 11.56
C PHE A 48 20.48 11.59 11.05
N ASN A 49 21.56 11.77 10.30
CA ASN A 49 22.42 10.66 9.85
C ASN A 49 23.28 10.19 11.03
N VAL A 50 22.63 9.44 11.90
CA VAL A 50 23.11 9.05 13.22
C VAL A 50 24.23 8.02 13.09
N ARG A 51 25.05 7.94 14.11
CA ARG A 51 26.14 6.97 14.30
C ARG A 51 25.66 5.57 13.99
N ARG A 52 26.52 4.78 13.35
CA ARG A 52 26.28 3.34 13.13
C ARG A 52 25.81 2.66 14.43
N PRO A 53 24.77 1.82 14.35
CA PRO A 53 24.31 1.07 15.51
C PRO A 53 25.43 0.12 15.98
N PRO A 54 25.43 -0.32 17.25
CA PRO A 54 26.31 -1.38 17.71
C PRO A 54 26.19 -2.62 16.81
N ASP A 55 27.30 -3.27 16.50
CA ASP A 55 27.35 -4.42 15.57
C ASP A 55 26.39 -5.54 15.95
N ALA A 56 26.13 -5.73 17.24
CA ALA A 56 25.17 -6.71 17.74
C ALA A 56 23.72 -6.49 17.25
N TRP A 57 23.32 -5.25 16.93
CA TRP A 57 21.97 -4.92 16.48
C TRP A 57 21.79 -5.00 14.96
N VAL A 58 22.89 -4.92 14.21
CA VAL A 58 22.87 -4.89 12.75
C VAL A 58 22.11 -6.07 12.14
N PRO A 59 22.30 -7.35 12.56
CA PRO A 59 21.56 -8.47 12.00
C PRO A 59 20.05 -8.36 12.22
N VAL A 60 19.62 -7.89 13.40
CA VAL A 60 18.20 -7.71 13.71
C VAL A 60 17.59 -6.61 12.84
N LEU A 61 18.29 -5.47 12.69
CA LEU A 61 17.85 -4.38 11.84
C LEU A 61 17.71 -4.79 10.36
N HIS A 62 18.65 -5.60 9.86
CA HIS A 62 18.55 -6.17 8.50
C HIS A 62 17.35 -7.10 8.33
N VAL A 63 16.98 -7.87 9.34
CA VAL A 63 15.77 -8.71 9.30
C VAL A 63 14.52 -7.84 9.30
N LEU A 64 14.47 -6.80 10.13
CA LEU A 64 13.34 -5.86 10.18
C LEU A 64 13.19 -5.06 8.87
N ASP A 65 14.30 -4.65 8.25
CA ASP A 65 14.28 -3.95 6.96
C ASP A 65 13.61 -4.78 5.83
N ARG A 66 13.74 -6.11 5.89
CA ARG A 66 13.10 -7.00 4.89
C ARG A 66 11.59 -6.84 4.83
N ILE A 67 10.94 -6.34 5.87
CA ILE A 67 9.49 -6.11 5.90
C ILE A 67 9.06 -5.14 4.78
N GLY A 68 9.88 -4.13 4.44
CA GLY A 68 9.62 -3.21 3.34
C GLY A 68 10.03 -3.73 1.96
N GLN A 69 10.73 -4.88 1.91
CA GLN A 69 11.17 -5.47 0.65
C GLN A 69 10.01 -6.17 -0.07
N ARG A 70 9.97 -6.04 -1.40
CA ARG A 70 8.95 -6.67 -2.25
C ARG A 70 8.88 -8.18 -2.08
N ALA A 71 10.04 -8.83 -1.86
CA ALA A 71 10.12 -10.26 -1.63
C ALA A 71 9.33 -10.73 -0.39
N VAL A 72 9.04 -9.84 0.55
CA VAL A 72 8.25 -10.13 1.76
C VAL A 72 6.82 -9.58 1.64
N CYS A 73 6.67 -8.30 1.30
CA CYS A 73 5.36 -7.67 1.31
C CYS A 73 4.42 -8.16 0.19
N LEU A 74 4.94 -8.48 -1.03
CA LEU A 74 4.08 -8.95 -2.12
C LEU A 74 3.51 -10.35 -1.90
N PRO A 75 4.24 -11.36 -1.40
CA PRO A 75 3.64 -12.64 -1.02
C PRO A 75 2.54 -12.51 0.03
N ILE A 76 2.70 -11.63 1.03
CA ILE A 76 1.67 -11.36 2.05
C ILE A 76 0.41 -10.79 1.39
N LEU A 77 0.55 -9.76 0.54
CA LEU A 77 -0.56 -9.20 -0.21
C LEU A 77 -1.21 -10.26 -1.12
N GLY A 78 -0.40 -11.06 -1.81
CA GLY A 78 -0.86 -12.16 -2.66
C GLY A 78 -1.69 -13.18 -1.90
N ALA A 79 -1.28 -13.57 -0.70
CA ALA A 79 -2.04 -14.47 0.17
C ALA A 79 -3.40 -13.88 0.58
N VAL A 80 -3.45 -12.58 0.91
CA VAL A 80 -4.71 -11.89 1.21
C VAL A 80 -5.63 -11.84 0.00
N ILE A 81 -5.10 -11.49 -1.19
CA ILE A 81 -5.86 -11.46 -2.44
C ILE A 81 -6.39 -12.85 -2.78
N PHE A 82 -5.56 -13.89 -2.65
CA PHE A 82 -5.97 -15.28 -2.86
C PHE A 82 -7.09 -15.67 -1.91
N TRP A 83 -7.01 -15.32 -0.64
CA TRP A 83 -8.06 -15.56 0.34
C TRP A 83 -9.37 -14.83 -0.02
N ILE A 84 -9.30 -13.55 -0.44
CA ILE A 84 -10.47 -12.79 -0.91
C ILE A 84 -11.09 -13.49 -2.12
N TRP A 85 -10.27 -13.89 -3.10
CA TRP A 85 -10.73 -14.58 -4.30
C TRP A 85 -11.42 -15.90 -3.96
N ARG A 86 -10.83 -16.73 -3.11
CA ARG A 86 -11.42 -18.00 -2.65
C ARG A 86 -12.76 -17.79 -1.97
N ARG A 87 -12.91 -16.72 -1.21
CA ARG A 87 -14.12 -16.41 -0.45
C ARG A 87 -15.23 -15.77 -1.30
N THR A 88 -14.89 -14.97 -2.29
CA THR A 88 -15.84 -14.11 -3.01
C THR A 88 -15.96 -14.43 -4.50
N GLY A 89 -15.03 -15.18 -5.08
CA GLY A 89 -14.90 -15.42 -6.51
C GLY A 89 -14.49 -14.19 -7.34
N ARG A 90 -14.14 -13.06 -6.70
CA ARG A 90 -13.85 -11.80 -7.37
C ARG A 90 -12.36 -11.71 -7.74
N THR A 91 -12.05 -11.37 -8.99
CA THR A 91 -10.69 -11.16 -9.51
C THR A 91 -10.26 -9.69 -9.45
N ARG A 92 -11.20 -8.76 -9.32
CA ARG A 92 -10.93 -7.32 -9.27
C ARG A 92 -9.88 -6.93 -8.22
N PRO A 93 -9.84 -7.48 -6.97
CA PRO A 93 -8.77 -7.19 -6.01
C PRO A 93 -7.36 -7.45 -6.55
N LEU A 94 -7.19 -8.49 -7.38
CA LEU A 94 -5.90 -8.78 -8.01
C LEU A 94 -5.51 -7.68 -9.01
N VAL A 95 -6.46 -7.28 -9.86
CA VAL A 95 -6.21 -6.22 -10.87
C VAL A 95 -5.88 -4.90 -10.20
N VAL A 96 -6.66 -4.50 -9.18
CA VAL A 96 -6.43 -3.28 -8.41
C VAL A 96 -5.04 -3.30 -7.78
N ALA A 97 -4.67 -4.38 -7.10
CA ALA A 97 -3.36 -4.49 -6.46
C ALA A 97 -2.21 -4.49 -7.48
N ALA A 98 -2.34 -5.23 -8.59
CA ALA A 98 -1.30 -5.30 -9.62
C ALA A 98 -1.04 -3.93 -10.26
N ILE A 99 -2.09 -3.20 -10.63
CA ILE A 99 -1.97 -1.85 -11.21
C ILE A 99 -1.35 -0.89 -10.19
N SER A 100 -1.78 -0.94 -8.93
CA SER A 100 -1.27 -0.03 -7.89
C SER A 100 0.20 -0.26 -7.60
N VAL A 101 0.62 -1.52 -7.49
CA VAL A 101 2.03 -1.88 -7.28
C VAL A 101 2.88 -1.47 -8.48
N PHE A 102 2.39 -1.72 -9.71
CA PHE A 102 3.07 -1.27 -10.93
C PHE A 102 3.22 0.25 -10.95
N MET A 103 2.14 1.00 -10.68
CA MET A 103 2.14 2.46 -10.65
C MET A 103 3.12 3.00 -9.61
N LEU A 104 3.13 2.45 -8.39
CA LEU A 104 4.11 2.86 -7.37
C LEU A 104 5.54 2.67 -7.86
N ASN A 105 5.83 1.49 -8.42
CA ASN A 105 7.18 1.20 -8.91
C ASN A 105 7.61 2.15 -10.04
N ALA A 106 6.70 2.43 -10.97
CA ALA A 106 6.98 3.37 -12.07
C ALA A 106 7.24 4.78 -11.53
N VAL A 107 6.37 5.29 -10.64
CA VAL A 107 6.53 6.62 -10.05
C VAL A 107 7.82 6.72 -9.25
N VAL A 108 8.12 5.76 -8.37
CA VAL A 108 9.36 5.75 -7.57
C VAL A 108 10.59 5.68 -8.47
N ALA A 109 10.56 4.86 -9.54
CA ALA A 109 11.68 4.77 -10.48
C ALA A 109 11.92 6.10 -11.21
N VAL A 110 10.85 6.72 -11.73
CA VAL A 110 10.94 8.04 -12.42
C VAL A 110 11.50 9.10 -11.47
N LEU A 111 11.01 9.16 -10.22
CA LEU A 111 11.50 10.12 -9.23
C LEU A 111 12.98 9.86 -8.86
N LYS A 112 13.38 8.61 -8.68
CA LYS A 112 14.78 8.24 -8.40
C LYS A 112 15.72 8.67 -9.52
N ILE A 113 15.37 8.36 -10.75
CA ILE A 113 16.18 8.71 -11.92
C ILE A 113 16.18 10.23 -12.12
N GLY A 114 15.02 10.88 -12.02
CA GLY A 114 14.87 12.32 -12.30
C GLY A 114 15.50 13.21 -11.23
N LEU A 115 15.43 12.80 -9.96
CA LEU A 115 15.97 13.59 -8.84
C LEU A 115 17.40 13.19 -8.44
N GLY A 116 17.81 11.98 -8.71
CA GLY A 116 19.17 11.48 -8.62
C GLY A 116 19.90 11.82 -7.31
N ARG A 117 19.22 11.65 -6.14
CA ARG A 117 19.78 12.04 -4.83
C ARG A 117 20.86 11.06 -4.38
N GLY A 118 21.98 11.61 -3.87
CA GLY A 118 23.08 10.83 -3.32
C GLY A 118 22.71 10.08 -2.04
N GLU A 119 23.46 9.02 -1.75
CA GLU A 119 23.18 8.10 -0.63
C GLU A 119 23.92 8.53 0.65
N PRO A 120 23.38 8.23 1.86
CA PRO A 120 24.04 8.55 3.12
C PRO A 120 25.43 7.93 3.25
N GLY A 121 25.63 6.72 2.72
CA GLY A 121 26.90 6.03 2.74
C GLY A 121 28.02 6.76 1.98
N ALA A 122 27.67 7.55 0.97
CA ALA A 122 28.59 8.43 0.25
C ALA A 122 28.76 9.81 0.90
N GLY A 123 27.95 10.13 1.92
CA GLY A 123 27.97 11.44 2.59
C GLY A 123 27.46 12.60 1.72
N ILE A 124 26.76 12.30 0.63
CA ILE A 124 26.33 13.29 -0.38
C ILE A 124 24.79 13.42 -0.30
N PRO A 125 24.24 14.44 0.39
CA PRO A 125 22.80 14.65 0.48
C PRO A 125 22.22 15.33 -0.77
N ASP A 126 23.06 15.73 -1.73
CA ASP A 126 22.69 16.55 -2.88
C ASP A 126 21.82 15.77 -3.88
N PHE A 127 20.99 16.53 -4.59
CA PHE A 127 20.18 16.05 -5.71
C PHE A 127 20.94 16.21 -7.03
N PHE A 128 20.47 15.46 -8.06
CA PHE A 128 21.03 15.49 -9.42
C PHE A 128 22.49 15.00 -9.53
N VAL A 129 22.93 14.19 -8.57
CA VAL A 129 24.26 13.59 -8.56
C VAL A 129 24.29 12.14 -9.06
N GLY A 130 23.16 11.65 -9.63
CA GLY A 130 23.04 10.29 -10.18
C GLY A 130 22.83 9.20 -9.14
N GLY A 131 22.55 9.56 -7.88
CA GLY A 131 22.21 8.60 -6.82
C GLY A 131 20.77 8.10 -6.91
N MET A 132 20.39 7.16 -6.05
CA MET A 132 19.10 6.49 -6.06
C MET A 132 18.41 6.50 -4.69
N ALA A 133 18.77 7.45 -3.81
CA ALA A 133 18.26 7.50 -2.45
C ALA A 133 16.79 7.96 -2.38
N TYR A 134 16.39 8.99 -3.14
CA TYR A 134 15.09 9.65 -3.02
C TYR A 134 14.11 9.28 -4.13
N PRO A 135 12.84 9.03 -3.81
CA PRO A 135 12.30 8.70 -2.49
C PRO A 135 12.57 7.23 -2.11
N SER A 136 12.42 6.89 -0.80
CA SER A 136 12.61 5.51 -0.34
C SER A 136 11.54 4.56 -0.87
N GLY A 137 11.97 3.51 -1.55
CA GLY A 137 11.07 2.45 -2.02
C GLY A 137 10.53 1.56 -0.90
N HIS A 138 11.29 1.36 0.19
CA HIS A 138 10.85 0.55 1.34
C HIS A 138 9.65 1.17 2.05
N THR A 139 9.74 2.45 2.41
CA THR A 139 8.63 3.15 3.07
C THR A 139 7.43 3.31 2.15
N ALA A 140 7.63 3.56 0.86
CA ALA A 140 6.55 3.60 -0.12
C ALA A 140 5.82 2.26 -0.24
N ASN A 141 6.56 1.12 -0.24
CA ASN A 141 5.97 -0.22 -0.23
C ASN A 141 5.18 -0.50 1.05
N ILE A 142 5.69 -0.08 2.23
CA ILE A 142 4.95 -0.25 3.49
C ILE A 142 3.57 0.41 3.38
N VAL A 143 3.51 1.65 2.97
CA VAL A 143 2.24 2.38 2.91
C VAL A 143 1.30 1.79 1.86
N LEU A 144 1.79 1.54 0.63
CA LEU A 144 0.93 1.02 -0.42
C LEU A 144 0.55 -0.43 -0.19
N VAL A 145 1.54 -1.33 -0.08
CA VAL A 145 1.28 -2.77 -0.14
C VAL A 145 0.55 -3.25 1.11
N TYR A 146 1.00 -2.84 2.30
CA TYR A 146 0.27 -3.16 3.53
C TYR A 146 -0.99 -2.33 3.68
N GLY A 147 -1.05 -1.10 3.16
CA GLY A 147 -2.27 -0.28 3.13
C GLY A 147 -3.37 -0.85 2.22
N LEU A 148 -3.00 -1.54 1.14
CA LEU A 148 -3.95 -2.26 0.29
C LEU A 148 -4.66 -3.40 1.05
N ILE A 149 -4.02 -4.01 2.05
CA ILE A 149 -4.63 -5.12 2.81
C ILE A 149 -5.93 -4.69 3.50
N PRO A 150 -5.96 -3.71 4.42
CA PRO A 150 -7.20 -3.27 5.04
C PRO A 150 -8.19 -2.70 4.02
N TYR A 151 -7.72 -2.00 2.99
CA TYR A 151 -8.57 -1.49 1.93
C TYR A 151 -9.32 -2.62 1.20
N LEU A 152 -8.59 -3.62 0.69
CA LEU A 152 -9.19 -4.73 -0.04
C LEU A 152 -10.09 -5.60 0.83
N LEU A 153 -9.71 -5.84 2.09
CA LEU A 153 -10.51 -6.60 3.04
C LEU A 153 -11.83 -5.88 3.36
N GLY A 154 -11.80 -4.57 3.59
CA GLY A 154 -13.00 -3.77 3.84
C GLY A 154 -13.92 -3.71 2.62
N THR A 155 -13.34 -3.41 1.45
CA THR A 155 -14.10 -3.16 0.22
C THR A 155 -14.69 -4.45 -0.39
N TYR A 156 -13.93 -5.56 -0.37
CA TYR A 156 -14.29 -6.76 -1.12
C TYR A 156 -14.72 -7.95 -0.26
N ALA A 157 -14.19 -8.07 0.96
CA ALA A 157 -14.51 -9.20 1.83
C ALA A 157 -15.52 -8.88 2.94
N GLY A 158 -15.91 -7.62 3.08
CA GLY A 158 -16.87 -7.17 4.09
C GLY A 158 -16.36 -7.38 5.53
N VAL A 159 -15.07 -7.23 5.74
CA VAL A 159 -14.46 -7.34 7.07
C VAL A 159 -14.93 -6.17 7.95
N ARG A 160 -15.08 -6.42 9.27
CA ARG A 160 -15.55 -5.43 10.24
C ARG A 160 -14.68 -4.18 10.23
N THR A 161 -15.30 -2.99 10.31
CA THR A 161 -14.61 -1.69 10.34
C THR A 161 -13.52 -1.64 11.41
N ARG A 162 -13.76 -2.20 12.61
CA ARG A 162 -12.75 -2.27 13.67
C ARG A 162 -11.49 -3.02 13.24
N THR A 163 -11.63 -4.14 12.51
CA THR A 163 -10.48 -4.89 11.99
C THR A 163 -9.71 -4.07 10.96
N VAL A 164 -10.41 -3.38 10.06
CA VAL A 164 -9.79 -2.47 9.07
C VAL A 164 -9.01 -1.36 9.77
N GLN A 165 -9.57 -0.75 10.83
CA GLN A 165 -8.89 0.28 11.62
C GLN A 165 -7.65 -0.26 12.34
N VAL A 166 -7.74 -1.44 12.97
CA VAL A 166 -6.57 -2.09 13.61
C VAL A 166 -5.47 -2.35 12.60
N LEU A 167 -5.81 -2.90 11.43
CA LEU A 167 -4.82 -3.13 10.36
C LEU A 167 -4.23 -1.81 9.84
N GLY A 168 -5.03 -0.75 9.75
CA GLY A 168 -4.53 0.60 9.45
C GLY A 168 -3.52 1.08 10.49
N GLY A 169 -3.81 0.87 11.77
CA GLY A 169 -2.87 1.15 12.87
C GLY A 169 -1.56 0.35 12.76
N VAL A 170 -1.66 -0.93 12.36
CA VAL A 170 -0.46 -1.76 12.08
C VAL A 170 0.39 -1.16 10.96
N VAL A 171 -0.23 -0.66 9.88
CA VAL A 171 0.51 0.01 8.79
C VAL A 171 1.26 1.23 9.30
N VAL A 172 0.65 2.04 10.17
CA VAL A 172 1.32 3.20 10.78
C VAL A 172 2.52 2.75 11.62
N LEU A 173 2.37 1.72 12.45
CA LEU A 173 3.47 1.16 13.26
C LEU A 173 4.60 0.59 12.38
N LEU A 174 4.27 -0.13 11.32
CA LEU A 174 5.26 -0.63 10.37
C LEU A 174 5.98 0.51 9.64
N SER A 175 5.28 1.60 9.33
CA SER A 175 5.88 2.81 8.73
C SER A 175 6.89 3.45 9.68
N ALA A 176 6.52 3.64 10.95
CA ALA A 176 7.42 4.19 11.96
C ALA A 176 8.64 3.28 12.19
N LEU A 177 8.42 1.96 12.28
CA LEU A 177 9.49 0.97 12.39
C LEU A 177 10.46 1.06 11.20
N MET A 178 9.92 1.10 9.97
CA MET A 178 10.75 1.17 8.76
C MET A 178 11.57 2.45 8.70
N VAL A 179 10.99 3.59 9.06
CA VAL A 179 11.73 4.86 9.14
C VAL A 179 12.89 4.72 10.13
N THR A 180 12.62 4.23 11.34
CA THR A 180 13.65 4.05 12.37
C THR A 180 14.76 3.11 11.91
N VAL A 181 14.40 1.94 11.37
CA VAL A 181 15.37 0.92 10.92
C VAL A 181 16.25 1.47 9.79
N SER A 182 15.65 2.09 8.78
CA SER A 182 16.39 2.55 7.60
C SER A 182 17.32 3.74 7.89
N VAL A 183 16.92 4.65 8.80
CA VAL A 183 17.80 5.74 9.29
C VAL A 183 18.96 5.14 10.09
N THR A 184 18.65 4.21 11.01
CA THR A 184 19.68 3.57 11.86
C THR A 184 20.70 2.77 11.05
N LEU A 185 20.27 2.12 9.97
CA LEU A 185 21.16 1.41 9.03
C LEU A 185 21.92 2.36 8.07
N THR A 186 21.64 3.66 8.11
CA THR A 186 22.22 4.66 7.20
C THR A 186 22.01 4.36 5.70
N TRP A 187 20.92 3.69 5.37
CA TRP A 187 20.58 3.36 3.98
C TRP A 187 19.86 4.47 3.25
N HIS A 188 19.15 5.30 4.00
CA HIS A 188 18.38 6.43 3.51
C HIS A 188 18.53 7.64 4.41
N TRP A 189 18.46 8.82 3.82
CA TRP A 189 18.23 10.05 4.55
C TRP A 189 16.82 10.05 5.14
N LEU A 190 16.63 10.74 6.27
CA LEU A 190 15.30 10.83 6.89
C LEU A 190 14.25 11.38 5.92
N ALA A 191 14.63 12.37 5.11
CA ALA A 191 13.73 12.95 4.11
C ALA A 191 13.32 11.97 3.00
N ASP A 192 14.21 11.04 2.59
CA ASP A 192 13.86 10.01 1.60
C ASP A 192 12.71 9.13 2.09
N LEU A 193 12.72 8.82 3.39
CA LEU A 193 11.74 7.97 4.04
C LEU A 193 10.38 8.65 4.13
N TRP A 194 10.35 9.92 4.55
CA TRP A 194 9.12 10.72 4.57
C TRP A 194 8.54 10.90 3.17
N ALA A 195 9.37 11.18 2.18
CA ALA A 195 8.95 11.26 0.78
C ALA A 195 8.35 9.93 0.29
N GLY A 196 8.95 8.80 0.69
CA GLY A 196 8.42 7.47 0.37
C GLY A 196 7.05 7.21 1.01
N LEU A 197 6.84 7.61 2.27
CA LEU A 197 5.53 7.53 2.92
C LEU A 197 4.47 8.36 2.18
N LEU A 198 4.80 9.59 1.79
CA LEU A 198 3.90 10.48 1.07
C LEU A 198 3.51 9.91 -0.29
N ILE A 199 4.48 9.48 -1.11
CA ILE A 199 4.19 8.94 -2.43
C ILE A 199 3.44 7.61 -2.37
N GLY A 200 3.73 6.75 -1.38
CA GLY A 200 2.94 5.56 -1.09
C GLY A 200 1.50 5.89 -0.76
N GLY A 201 1.27 6.92 0.06
CA GLY A 201 -0.05 7.45 0.40
C GLY A 201 -0.80 8.02 -0.80
N VAL A 202 -0.11 8.78 -1.65
CA VAL A 202 -0.68 9.31 -2.92
C VAL A 202 -1.21 8.17 -3.78
N VAL A 203 -0.39 7.15 -4.03
CA VAL A 203 -0.78 6.02 -4.89
C VAL A 203 -1.91 5.22 -4.25
N LEU A 204 -1.90 5.01 -2.94
CA LEU A 204 -3.00 4.32 -2.23
C LEU A 204 -4.32 5.09 -2.33
N ALA A 205 -4.30 6.41 -2.14
CA ALA A 205 -5.48 7.25 -2.24
C ALA A 205 -6.01 7.31 -3.68
N LEU A 206 -5.13 7.43 -4.70
CA LEU A 206 -5.50 7.34 -6.11
C LEU A 206 -6.12 5.98 -6.43
N THR A 207 -5.54 4.89 -5.93
CA THR A 207 -6.08 3.54 -6.11
C THR A 207 -7.51 3.44 -5.57
N SER A 208 -7.75 3.94 -4.36
CA SER A 208 -9.09 3.97 -3.77
C SER A 208 -10.06 4.79 -4.61
N GLY A 209 -9.66 5.99 -5.05
CA GLY A 209 -10.50 6.85 -5.89
C GLY A 209 -10.86 6.20 -7.22
N VAL A 210 -9.88 5.66 -7.93
CA VAL A 210 -10.09 4.98 -9.22
C VAL A 210 -10.95 3.72 -9.06
N ASP A 211 -10.65 2.90 -8.04
CA ASP A 211 -11.42 1.67 -7.80
C ASP A 211 -12.88 1.96 -7.46
N HIS A 212 -13.16 3.01 -6.70
CA HIS A 212 -14.54 3.46 -6.45
C HIS A 212 -15.19 4.08 -7.69
N ALA A 213 -14.44 4.77 -8.55
CA ALA A 213 -14.98 5.41 -9.76
C ALA A 213 -15.39 4.38 -10.85
N ILE A 214 -14.76 3.21 -10.88
CA ILE A 214 -15.06 2.16 -11.87
C ILE A 214 -16.24 1.31 -11.41
N PRO A 215 -17.30 1.11 -12.25
CA PRO A 215 -18.43 0.24 -11.91
C PRO A 215 -17.98 -1.16 -11.50
N ARG A 216 -18.64 -1.73 -10.47
CA ARG A 216 -18.22 -3.01 -9.87
C ARG A 216 -18.32 -4.20 -10.83
N ASP A 217 -19.13 -4.09 -11.89
CA ASP A 217 -19.38 -5.15 -12.86
C ASP A 217 -18.38 -5.17 -14.04
N THR A 218 -17.49 -4.15 -14.13
CA THR A 218 -16.58 -3.96 -15.27
C THR A 218 -15.62 -5.14 -15.48
N PHE A 219 -15.24 -5.85 -14.42
CA PHE A 219 -14.34 -7.01 -14.48
C PHE A 219 -15.05 -8.36 -14.26
N ALA A 220 -16.38 -8.36 -14.09
CA ALA A 220 -17.17 -9.58 -13.91
C ALA A 220 -17.45 -10.32 -15.23
N ALA A 221 -17.32 -9.65 -16.37
CA ALA A 221 -17.68 -10.16 -17.69
C ALA A 221 -16.68 -11.17 -18.28
N GLY A 222 -15.52 -11.39 -17.68
CA GLY A 222 -14.45 -12.24 -18.24
C GLY A 222 -14.48 -13.72 -17.83
N LEU A 223 -15.27 -14.09 -16.82
CA LEU A 223 -15.43 -15.49 -16.42
C LEU A 223 -16.83 -15.95 -16.82
N GLY A 224 -16.91 -16.66 -17.94
CA GLY A 224 -18.14 -17.15 -18.53
C GLY A 224 -19.09 -17.86 -17.54
N PRO A 225 -20.38 -18.01 -17.86
CA PRO A 225 -21.44 -18.50 -16.97
C PRO A 225 -21.25 -19.93 -16.44
N GLY A 226 -20.18 -20.63 -16.85
CA GLY A 226 -19.93 -22.03 -16.51
C GLY A 226 -19.50 -22.32 -15.06
N LEU A 227 -19.03 -21.33 -14.29
CA LEU A 227 -18.57 -21.54 -12.91
C LEU A 227 -19.56 -21.05 -11.84
N ARG A 228 -20.76 -20.62 -12.24
CA ARG A 228 -21.76 -20.05 -11.31
C ARG A 228 -22.63 -21.04 -10.58
N ARG A 229 -22.55 -22.35 -10.82
CA ARG A 229 -23.37 -23.34 -10.10
C ARG A 229 -22.60 -24.64 -9.87
N VAL A 230 -21.98 -24.75 -8.70
CA VAL A 230 -22.03 -26.03 -8.00
C VAL A 230 -23.34 -25.96 -7.18
N PRO A 231 -24.41 -26.63 -7.57
CA PRO A 231 -25.62 -26.70 -6.73
C PRO A 231 -25.22 -27.38 -5.44
N GLY A 232 -25.62 -26.76 -4.33
CA GLY A 232 -25.45 -27.35 -3.01
C GLY A 232 -25.90 -28.81 -3.03
N LEU A 233 -25.08 -29.67 -2.48
CA LEU A 233 -25.38 -31.05 -2.14
C LEU A 233 -26.56 -30.99 -1.18
N LEU A 234 -27.79 -31.16 -1.72
CA LEU A 234 -28.99 -31.33 -0.95
C LEU A 234 -28.82 -32.64 -0.16
N LEU A 235 -28.50 -32.51 1.11
CA LEU A 235 -28.75 -33.55 2.08
C LEU A 235 -30.25 -33.81 2.07
N ARG A 236 -30.64 -34.85 1.33
CA ARG A 236 -31.96 -35.45 1.35
C ARG A 236 -32.23 -35.91 2.80
N ARG A 237 -33.02 -35.14 3.52
CA ARG A 237 -33.70 -35.68 4.71
C ARG A 237 -34.59 -36.85 4.21
N ARG A 238 -34.22 -38.02 4.64
CA ARG A 238 -35.12 -39.16 4.62
C ARG A 238 -36.17 -38.90 5.70
N ASP A 239 -37.35 -38.49 5.29
CA ASP A 239 -38.53 -38.62 6.11
C ASP A 239 -38.90 -40.13 6.08
N ALA A 240 -38.57 -40.81 7.18
CA ALA A 240 -39.10 -42.11 7.46
C ALA A 240 -40.53 -41.90 7.95
N GLY A 241 -41.47 -42.18 7.07
CA GLY A 241 -42.87 -42.34 7.47
C GLY A 241 -43.02 -43.60 8.32
N VAL A 242 -43.71 -43.43 9.40
CA VAL A 242 -44.16 -44.48 10.32
C VAL A 242 -45.56 -44.92 9.89
N LEU A 243 -45.73 -46.21 9.76
CA LEU A 243 -46.98 -46.88 10.12
C LEU A 243 -46.87 -47.33 11.55
#